data_bc3bd7c8c08b9be26dc46be7fd620ffd
#
_entry.id   bc3bd7c8c08b9be26dc46be7fd620ffd
#
_cell.length_a   1.000
_cell.length_b   1.000
_cell.length_c   1.000
_cell.angle_alpha   90.00
_cell.angle_beta   90.00
_cell.angle_gamma   90.00
#
_symmetry.space_group_name_H-M   'P 1'
#
loop_
_entity.id
_entity.type
_entity.pdbx_description
1 polymer ?
#
loop_
_entity_poly.entity_id
_entity_poly.type
_entity_poly.pdbx_seq_one_letter_code
_entity_poly.pdbx_strand_id
1 'polypeptide(L)'
;MQYGYFDLEHKEYVITRPDTPAPWANYLGSPEYGAIVSNNGGGYSFVKSGANGRIIRYRFNSNIGLPGRYIYIRDNDAKDYWSCTWQPVGKPLDQYKTECHHGTAYTTIKSDYADIHSELTYYVPLNKTYEVWRTKITNNSDRYRNLSTFGFVEFTNENNYEQDQVNLQYTLFITRTSFEGNKIVQHINENSGKDENGSNWRERFFGVVGAPVSA
;
A
#
# COMPACT_ATOMS: atom_id res chain seq x y z
N MET A 1 -16.83 -12.04 -19.59
CA MET A 1 -15.63 -12.51 -18.86
C MET A 1 -15.91 -12.33 -17.38
N GLN A 2 -15.70 -13.36 -16.56
CA GLN A 2 -15.90 -13.26 -15.11
C GLN A 2 -14.59 -12.88 -14.45
N TYR A 3 -14.60 -11.87 -13.59
CA TYR A 3 -13.41 -11.37 -12.89
C TYR A 3 -13.35 -11.82 -11.41
N GLY A 4 -14.45 -12.33 -10.86
CA GLY A 4 -14.51 -12.75 -9.47
C GLY A 4 -15.86 -13.36 -9.09
N TYR A 5 -15.99 -13.71 -7.81
CA TYR A 5 -17.19 -14.33 -7.23
C TYR A 5 -17.31 -13.99 -5.74
N PHE A 6 -18.51 -14.15 -5.19
CA PHE A 6 -18.74 -14.07 -3.75
C PHE A 6 -18.42 -15.41 -3.07
N ASP A 7 -17.48 -15.40 -2.14
CA ASP A 7 -17.27 -16.49 -1.19
C ASP A 7 -18.13 -16.23 0.06
N LEU A 8 -19.24 -16.91 0.11
CA LEU A 8 -20.21 -16.72 1.20
C LEU A 8 -19.76 -17.35 2.52
N GLU A 9 -18.90 -18.36 2.46
CA GLU A 9 -18.36 -19.02 3.64
C GLU A 9 -17.39 -18.10 4.39
N HIS A 10 -16.46 -17.48 3.66
CA HIS A 10 -15.46 -16.57 4.22
C HIS A 10 -15.95 -15.10 4.26
N LYS A 11 -17.13 -14.82 3.68
CA LYS A 11 -17.69 -13.45 3.56
C LYS A 11 -16.75 -12.51 2.81
N GLU A 12 -16.21 -12.98 1.70
CA GLU A 12 -15.28 -12.28 0.83
C GLU A 12 -15.86 -12.09 -0.58
N TYR A 13 -15.41 -11.06 -1.26
CA TYR A 13 -15.44 -11.01 -2.71
C TYR A 13 -14.06 -11.35 -3.25
N VAL A 14 -13.96 -12.45 -3.97
CA VAL A 14 -12.70 -12.95 -4.54
C VAL A 14 -12.56 -12.49 -5.97
N ILE A 15 -11.49 -11.77 -6.28
CA ILE A 15 -11.15 -11.30 -7.63
C ILE A 15 -10.02 -12.20 -8.14
N THR A 16 -10.27 -12.94 -9.19
CA THR A 16 -9.40 -14.01 -9.68
C THR A 16 -8.38 -13.58 -10.73
N ARG A 17 -8.41 -12.29 -11.12
CA ARG A 17 -7.45 -11.74 -12.08
C ARG A 17 -7.25 -10.23 -11.84
N PRO A 18 -6.03 -9.73 -12.03
CA PRO A 18 -5.68 -8.36 -11.63
C PRO A 18 -6.08 -7.30 -12.66
N ASP A 19 -6.30 -7.70 -13.92
CA ASP A 19 -6.60 -6.85 -15.07
C ASP A 19 -8.10 -6.50 -15.18
N THR A 20 -8.70 -6.13 -14.05
CA THR A 20 -10.08 -5.62 -14.01
C THR A 20 -10.22 -4.33 -14.83
N PRO A 21 -11.41 -4.03 -15.39
CA PRO A 21 -11.62 -2.82 -16.23
C PRO A 21 -11.36 -1.50 -15.50
N ALA A 22 -11.48 -1.53 -14.19
CA ALA A 22 -11.17 -0.43 -13.27
C ALA A 22 -10.65 -1.01 -11.96
N PRO A 23 -9.98 -0.24 -11.10
CA PRO A 23 -9.62 -0.69 -9.76
C PRO A 23 -10.87 -1.04 -8.95
N TRP A 24 -10.98 -2.30 -8.53
CA TRP A 24 -12.04 -2.73 -7.61
C TRP A 24 -11.52 -2.64 -6.20
N ALA A 25 -12.14 -1.82 -5.38
CA ALA A 25 -11.60 -1.39 -4.11
C ALA A 25 -12.45 -1.81 -2.92
N ASN A 26 -11.77 -2.10 -1.82
CA ASN A 26 -12.35 -2.30 -0.50
C ASN A 26 -12.08 -1.08 0.39
N TYR A 27 -12.99 -0.82 1.33
CA TYR A 27 -12.88 0.21 2.34
C TYR A 27 -12.55 -0.43 3.69
N LEU A 28 -11.38 -0.09 4.22
CA LEU A 28 -10.92 -0.54 5.52
C LEU A 28 -10.90 0.65 6.46
N GLY A 29 -11.26 0.44 7.73
CA GLY A 29 -11.12 1.56 8.64
C GLY A 29 -11.83 1.46 9.96
N SER A 30 -11.60 2.51 10.73
CA SER A 30 -12.26 2.87 11.97
C SER A 30 -12.72 4.33 11.86
N PRO A 31 -13.43 4.88 12.86
CA PRO A 31 -13.80 6.30 12.85
C PRO A 31 -12.61 7.27 12.73
N GLU A 32 -11.43 6.85 13.18
CA GLU A 32 -10.23 7.69 13.21
C GLU A 32 -9.31 7.53 11.98
N TYR A 33 -9.40 6.40 11.28
CA TYR A 33 -8.50 6.09 10.16
C TYR A 33 -9.24 5.31 9.08
N GLY A 34 -9.10 5.74 7.84
CA GLY A 34 -9.64 5.04 6.67
C GLY A 34 -8.57 4.68 5.67
N ALA A 35 -8.73 3.52 5.05
CA ALA A 35 -7.90 3.07 3.94
C ALA A 35 -8.76 2.52 2.82
N ILE A 36 -8.46 2.90 1.59
CA ILE A 36 -9.04 2.34 0.38
C ILE A 36 -7.96 1.51 -0.29
N VAL A 37 -8.25 0.25 -0.58
CA VAL A 37 -7.30 -0.71 -1.15
C VAL A 37 -7.92 -1.36 -2.36
N SER A 38 -7.30 -1.18 -3.53
CA SER A 38 -7.74 -1.84 -4.76
C SER A 38 -7.24 -3.28 -4.85
N ASN A 39 -7.81 -4.03 -5.80
CA ASN A 39 -7.38 -5.38 -6.13
C ASN A 39 -5.90 -5.52 -6.55
N ASN A 40 -5.25 -4.41 -6.84
CA ASN A 40 -3.81 -4.34 -7.15
C ASN A 40 -2.99 -3.61 -6.07
N GLY A 41 -3.55 -3.44 -4.86
CA GLY A 41 -2.86 -2.79 -3.73
C GLY A 41 -2.82 -1.27 -3.81
N GLY A 42 -3.29 -0.67 -4.89
CA GLY A 42 -3.41 0.79 -5.03
C GLY A 42 -4.47 1.37 -4.08
N GLY A 43 -4.61 2.68 -4.10
CA GLY A 43 -5.53 3.41 -3.24
C GLY A 43 -4.84 4.39 -2.32
N TYR A 44 -5.50 4.78 -1.24
CA TYR A 44 -4.98 5.78 -0.31
C TYR A 44 -5.50 5.56 1.11
N SER A 45 -4.87 6.26 2.06
CA SER A 45 -5.33 6.29 3.44
C SER A 45 -5.39 7.72 3.97
N PHE A 46 -6.15 7.88 5.04
CA PHE A 46 -6.39 9.18 5.65
C PHE A 46 -6.76 9.06 7.14
N VAL A 47 -6.49 10.11 7.89
CA VAL A 47 -6.99 10.31 9.26
C VAL A 47 -8.21 11.20 9.21
N LYS A 48 -9.33 10.76 9.77
CA LYS A 48 -10.63 11.46 9.88
C LYS A 48 -11.27 11.83 8.53
N SER A 49 -10.53 12.48 7.62
CA SER A 49 -11.08 13.01 6.37
C SER A 49 -10.21 12.68 5.17
N GLY A 50 -10.80 12.09 4.14
CA GLY A 50 -10.11 11.84 2.87
C GLY A 50 -9.71 13.11 2.11
N ALA A 51 -10.32 14.24 2.40
CA ALA A 51 -9.98 15.53 1.80
C ALA A 51 -8.88 16.28 2.57
N ASN A 52 -8.93 16.26 3.91
CA ASN A 52 -8.07 17.09 4.76
C ASN A 52 -7.14 16.29 5.69
N GLY A 53 -7.15 14.97 5.62
CA GLY A 53 -6.33 14.08 6.43
C GLY A 53 -5.57 13.05 5.61
N ARG A 54 -5.31 13.34 4.35
CA ARG A 54 -4.67 12.43 3.41
C ARG A 54 -3.25 12.07 3.85
N ILE A 55 -2.94 10.77 3.82
CA ILE A 55 -1.61 10.25 4.18
C ILE A 55 -0.92 9.69 2.95
N ILE A 56 -1.55 8.72 2.28
CA ILE A 56 -0.98 8.08 1.09
C ILE A 56 -1.56 8.76 -0.14
N ARG A 57 -0.69 9.09 -1.08
CA ARG A 57 -1.06 9.74 -2.33
C ARG A 57 -1.79 8.77 -3.25
N TYR A 58 -2.80 9.27 -3.92
CA TYR A 58 -3.52 8.58 -4.98
C TYR A 58 -3.82 9.55 -6.12
N ARG A 59 -3.61 9.09 -7.34
CA ARG A 59 -3.90 9.86 -8.55
C ARG A 59 -5.12 9.25 -9.23
N PHE A 60 -6.21 9.98 -9.26
CA PHE A 60 -7.48 9.52 -9.82
C PHE A 60 -7.48 9.30 -11.34
N ASN A 61 -6.47 9.80 -12.04
CA ASN A 61 -6.36 9.68 -13.50
C ASN A 61 -5.79 8.33 -13.96
N SER A 62 -5.51 7.42 -13.05
CA SER A 62 -4.97 6.10 -13.36
C SER A 62 -6.05 5.04 -13.27
N ASN A 63 -6.34 4.37 -14.38
CA ASN A 63 -7.24 3.23 -14.42
C ASN A 63 -6.64 1.93 -13.86
N ILE A 64 -5.36 1.92 -13.50
CA ILE A 64 -4.64 0.76 -12.97
C ILE A 64 -4.33 0.85 -11.47
N GLY A 65 -4.85 1.86 -10.77
CA GLY A 65 -4.76 1.95 -9.32
C GLY A 65 -3.41 2.31 -8.73
N LEU A 66 -2.56 3.00 -9.48
CA LEU A 66 -1.28 3.56 -9.02
C LEU A 66 -1.46 4.99 -8.49
N PRO A 67 -0.54 5.52 -7.73
CA PRO A 67 0.49 4.96 -6.85
C PRO A 67 -0.06 4.65 -5.45
N GLY A 68 0.78 4.48 -4.45
CA GLY A 68 0.33 4.36 -3.06
C GLY A 68 1.29 3.55 -2.20
N ARG A 69 1.10 2.26 -2.14
CA ARG A 69 1.76 1.35 -1.21
C ARG A 69 2.00 0.00 -1.85
N TYR A 70 3.26 -0.43 -1.90
CA TYR A 70 3.62 -1.69 -2.53
C TYR A 70 4.74 -2.40 -1.79
N ILE A 71 4.74 -3.72 -1.89
CA ILE A 71 5.87 -4.57 -1.49
C ILE A 71 6.43 -5.21 -2.75
N TYR A 72 7.71 -4.97 -2.99
CA TYR A 72 8.45 -5.63 -4.07
C TYR A 72 9.26 -6.79 -3.51
N ILE A 73 9.41 -7.82 -4.30
CA ILE A 73 10.31 -8.94 -4.06
C ILE A 73 11.33 -8.94 -5.19
N ARG A 74 12.60 -9.12 -4.85
CA ARG A 74 13.68 -9.31 -5.79
C ARG A 74 14.36 -10.64 -5.50
N ASP A 75 14.50 -11.46 -6.53
CA ASP A 75 15.43 -12.59 -6.54
C ASP A 75 16.82 -12.08 -6.91
N ASN A 76 17.75 -12.12 -5.96
CA ASN A 76 19.09 -11.58 -6.14
C ASN A 76 19.94 -12.44 -7.07
N ASP A 77 19.66 -13.75 -7.14
CA ASP A 77 20.40 -14.69 -7.98
C ASP A 77 19.93 -14.63 -9.43
N ALA A 78 18.61 -14.62 -9.64
CA ALA A 78 18.01 -14.49 -10.97
C ALA A 78 18.06 -13.05 -11.51
N LYS A 79 18.34 -12.05 -10.65
CA LYS A 79 18.28 -10.60 -10.96
C LYS A 79 16.93 -10.16 -11.50
N ASP A 80 15.89 -10.81 -11.04
CA ASP A 80 14.50 -10.50 -11.39
C ASP A 80 13.74 -9.91 -10.20
N TYR A 81 12.68 -9.14 -10.46
CA TYR A 81 11.86 -8.54 -9.42
C TYR A 81 10.40 -8.45 -9.84
N TRP A 82 9.52 -8.46 -8.85
CA TRP A 82 8.06 -8.32 -9.04
C TRP A 82 7.43 -7.63 -7.82
N SER A 83 6.18 -7.27 -7.93
CA SER A 83 5.38 -6.79 -6.81
C SER A 83 4.46 -7.89 -6.29
N CYS A 84 4.21 -7.91 -4.97
CA CYS A 84 3.26 -8.85 -4.36
C CYS A 84 1.82 -8.68 -4.88
N THR A 85 1.52 -7.58 -5.54
CA THR A 85 0.18 -7.17 -5.95
C THR A 85 0.02 -7.03 -7.47
N TRP A 86 0.79 -7.75 -8.27
CA TRP A 86 0.92 -7.61 -9.72
C TRP A 86 1.39 -6.22 -10.17
N GLN A 87 0.59 -5.20 -9.96
CA GLN A 87 1.04 -3.80 -10.12
C GLN A 87 1.97 -3.40 -8.95
N PRO A 88 2.92 -2.47 -9.20
CA PRO A 88 3.12 -1.70 -10.43
C PRO A 88 4.05 -2.38 -11.46
N VAL A 89 4.65 -3.53 -11.16
CA VAL A 89 5.60 -4.19 -12.09
C VAL A 89 4.89 -4.79 -13.30
N GLY A 90 3.73 -5.44 -13.11
CA GLY A 90 2.90 -5.94 -14.20
C GLY A 90 3.53 -7.11 -14.96
N LYS A 91 4.03 -8.14 -14.28
CA LYS A 91 4.53 -9.35 -14.94
C LYS A 91 3.48 -9.97 -15.88
N PRO A 92 3.88 -10.68 -16.96
CA PRO A 92 2.96 -11.36 -17.85
C PRO A 92 2.04 -12.32 -17.10
N LEU A 93 0.73 -12.27 -17.39
CA LEU A 93 -0.28 -13.04 -16.65
C LEU A 93 -0.27 -14.56 -16.94
N ASP A 94 0.45 -15.00 -17.93
CA ASP A 94 0.74 -16.41 -18.17
C ASP A 94 1.80 -16.97 -17.19
N GLN A 95 2.58 -16.08 -16.55
CA GLN A 95 3.63 -16.42 -15.59
C GLN A 95 3.30 -15.99 -14.15
N TYR A 96 2.41 -15.01 -13.99
CA TYR A 96 2.03 -14.44 -12.70
C TYR A 96 0.56 -14.74 -12.39
N LYS A 97 0.33 -15.46 -11.30
CA LYS A 97 -1.02 -15.75 -10.81
C LYS A 97 -1.31 -14.87 -9.60
N THR A 98 -2.54 -14.40 -9.50
CA THR A 98 -2.95 -13.60 -8.34
C THR A 98 -4.43 -13.72 -8.08
N GLU A 99 -4.79 -13.66 -6.81
CA GLU A 99 -6.17 -13.52 -6.31
C GLU A 99 -6.21 -12.42 -5.26
N CYS A 100 -7.27 -11.61 -5.34
CA CYS A 100 -7.54 -10.60 -4.31
C CYS A 100 -8.82 -10.95 -3.56
N HIS A 101 -8.73 -11.03 -2.25
CA HIS A 101 -9.81 -11.32 -1.32
C HIS A 101 -10.19 -10.06 -0.58
N HIS A 102 -11.33 -9.47 -0.91
CA HIS A 102 -11.90 -8.34 -0.20
C HIS A 102 -12.85 -8.84 0.89
N GLY A 103 -12.38 -8.86 2.12
CA GLY A 103 -13.15 -9.18 3.32
C GLY A 103 -13.72 -7.93 3.99
N THR A 104 -14.48 -8.11 5.08
CA THR A 104 -15.16 -7.02 5.78
C THR A 104 -14.24 -6.08 6.55
N ALA A 105 -13.04 -6.54 6.94
CA ALA A 105 -12.08 -5.76 7.72
C ALA A 105 -10.63 -5.87 7.18
N TYR A 106 -10.45 -6.49 6.04
CA TYR A 106 -9.13 -6.69 5.43
C TYR A 106 -9.25 -6.85 3.92
N THR A 107 -8.11 -6.71 3.26
CA THR A 107 -7.89 -7.13 1.88
C THR A 107 -6.63 -7.98 1.85
N THR A 108 -6.73 -9.20 1.34
CA THR A 108 -5.57 -10.09 1.14
C THR A 108 -5.35 -10.30 -0.34
N ILE A 109 -4.15 -10.00 -0.82
CA ILE A 109 -3.72 -10.31 -2.17
C ILE A 109 -2.71 -11.45 -2.10
N LYS A 110 -3.04 -12.56 -2.76
CA LYS A 110 -2.18 -13.73 -2.90
C LYS A 110 -1.59 -13.74 -4.28
N SER A 111 -0.32 -14.09 -4.42
CA SER A 111 0.30 -14.20 -5.74
C SER A 111 1.36 -15.28 -5.79
N ASP A 112 1.53 -15.85 -6.98
CA ASP A 112 2.53 -16.84 -7.30
C ASP A 112 3.33 -16.39 -8.53
N TYR A 113 4.65 -16.29 -8.36
CA TYR A 113 5.58 -16.00 -9.43
C TYR A 113 6.93 -16.66 -9.16
N ALA A 114 7.50 -17.32 -10.16
CA ALA A 114 8.82 -17.95 -10.09
C ALA A 114 9.01 -18.88 -8.87
N ASP A 115 7.99 -19.70 -8.55
CA ASP A 115 7.90 -20.61 -7.40
C ASP A 115 7.94 -19.91 -6.02
N ILE A 116 7.71 -18.62 -5.99
CA ILE A 116 7.53 -17.86 -4.75
C ILE A 116 6.06 -17.50 -4.61
N HIS A 117 5.46 -17.90 -3.50
CA HIS A 117 4.13 -17.49 -3.08
C HIS A 117 4.22 -16.30 -2.13
N SER A 118 3.39 -15.29 -2.34
CA SER A 118 3.25 -14.16 -1.40
C SER A 118 1.81 -13.92 -1.02
N GLU A 119 1.58 -13.63 0.25
CA GLU A 119 0.31 -13.19 0.81
C GLU A 119 0.51 -11.81 1.44
N LEU A 120 -0.16 -10.80 0.92
CA LEU A 120 -0.11 -9.43 1.44
C LEU A 120 -1.48 -9.02 1.95
N THR A 121 -1.62 -8.92 3.26
CA THR A 121 -2.87 -8.56 3.93
C THR A 121 -2.80 -7.14 4.45
N TYR A 122 -3.74 -6.31 4.00
CA TYR A 122 -3.97 -4.95 4.47
C TYR A 122 -5.12 -4.93 5.49
N TYR A 123 -4.91 -4.26 6.60
CA TYR A 123 -5.97 -4.02 7.59
C TYR A 123 -5.68 -2.79 8.45
N VAL A 124 -6.74 -2.23 9.02
CA VAL A 124 -6.67 -1.11 9.96
C VAL A 124 -7.04 -1.64 11.35
N PRO A 125 -6.12 -1.62 12.34
CA PRO A 125 -6.44 -2.01 13.70
C PRO A 125 -7.45 -1.05 14.33
N LEU A 126 -8.36 -1.58 15.15
CA LEU A 126 -9.38 -0.78 15.83
C LEU A 126 -8.73 0.29 16.74
N ASN A 127 -9.28 1.49 16.70
CA ASN A 127 -8.83 2.65 17.50
C ASN A 127 -7.37 3.03 17.29
N LYS A 128 -6.84 2.79 16.08
CA LYS A 128 -5.49 3.18 15.68
C LYS A 128 -5.52 4.08 14.45
N THR A 129 -4.50 4.91 14.33
CA THR A 129 -4.31 5.84 13.21
C THR A 129 -3.20 5.37 12.27
N TYR A 130 -3.16 4.06 12.02
CA TYR A 130 -2.24 3.45 11.06
C TYR A 130 -2.87 2.19 10.44
N GLU A 131 -2.33 1.79 9.32
CA GLU A 131 -2.64 0.52 8.67
C GLU A 131 -1.46 -0.44 8.74
N VAL A 132 -1.73 -1.71 8.66
CA VAL A 132 -0.72 -2.79 8.64
C VAL A 132 -0.75 -3.49 7.29
N TRP A 133 0.43 -3.74 6.73
CA TRP A 133 0.66 -4.53 5.52
C TRP A 133 1.44 -5.79 5.90
N ARG A 134 0.69 -6.80 6.31
CA ARG A 134 1.28 -8.06 6.73
C ARG A 134 1.66 -8.87 5.50
N THR A 135 2.96 -9.09 5.31
CA THR A 135 3.49 -9.85 4.19
C THR A 135 4.01 -11.21 4.66
N LYS A 136 3.56 -12.29 3.99
CA LYS A 136 4.09 -13.63 4.15
C LYS A 136 4.64 -14.07 2.80
N ILE A 137 5.89 -14.55 2.78
CA ILE A 137 6.57 -15.05 1.59
C ILE A 137 6.94 -16.49 1.84
N THR A 138 6.57 -17.36 0.90
CA THR A 138 6.84 -18.81 0.95
C THR A 138 7.61 -19.22 -0.29
N ASN A 139 8.73 -19.89 -0.10
CA ASN A 139 9.49 -20.53 -1.16
C ASN A 139 8.91 -21.91 -1.44
N ASN A 140 8.26 -22.08 -2.58
CA ASN A 140 7.69 -23.34 -3.04
C ASN A 140 8.64 -24.12 -3.96
N SER A 141 9.84 -23.58 -4.23
CA SER A 141 10.86 -24.30 -4.98
C SER A 141 11.61 -25.30 -4.10
N ASP A 142 12.29 -26.24 -4.71
CA ASP A 142 13.14 -27.25 -4.09
C ASP A 142 14.57 -26.76 -3.75
N ARG A 143 14.83 -25.46 -3.95
CA ARG A 143 16.15 -24.84 -3.77
C ARG A 143 16.10 -23.63 -2.82
N TYR A 144 17.25 -23.32 -2.26
CA TYR A 144 17.43 -22.06 -1.54
C TYR A 144 17.25 -20.87 -2.49
N ARG A 145 16.59 -19.82 -2.01
CA ARG A 145 16.37 -18.58 -2.75
C ARG A 145 16.88 -17.38 -1.94
N ASN A 146 17.70 -16.58 -2.58
CA ASN A 146 18.21 -15.34 -1.98
C ASN A 146 17.31 -14.17 -2.39
N LEU A 147 16.37 -13.81 -1.50
CA LEU A 147 15.36 -12.81 -1.78
C LEU A 147 15.59 -11.54 -0.96
N SER A 148 15.34 -10.38 -1.57
CA SER A 148 15.21 -9.09 -0.88
C SER A 148 13.81 -8.55 -1.05
N THR A 149 13.29 -7.90 -0.01
CA THR A 149 11.99 -7.22 -0.05
C THR A 149 12.15 -5.73 0.11
N PHE A 150 11.34 -4.96 -0.62
CA PHE A 150 11.36 -3.50 -0.56
C PHE A 150 9.95 -2.99 -0.34
N GLY A 151 9.75 -2.28 0.77
CA GLY A 151 8.52 -1.53 0.99
C GLY A 151 8.56 -0.20 0.27
N PHE A 152 7.46 0.15 -0.37
CA PHE A 152 7.27 1.44 -1.02
C PHE A 152 6.02 2.12 -0.49
N VAL A 153 6.17 3.40 -0.15
CA VAL A 153 5.05 4.28 0.18
C VAL A 153 5.23 5.63 -0.48
N GLU A 154 4.18 6.16 -1.08
CA GLU A 154 4.16 7.55 -1.56
C GLU A 154 3.24 8.36 -0.64
N PHE A 155 3.84 9.09 0.28
CA PHE A 155 3.10 10.03 1.11
C PHE A 155 2.68 11.27 0.33
N THR A 156 1.54 11.86 0.72
CA THR A 156 1.22 13.23 0.29
C THR A 156 2.19 14.21 0.95
N ASN A 157 2.46 15.32 0.29
CA ASN A 157 3.28 16.39 0.86
C ASN A 157 2.44 17.38 1.68
N GLU A 158 1.14 17.30 1.56
CA GLU A 158 0.14 18.12 2.25
C GLU A 158 -1.04 17.22 2.65
N ASN A 159 -1.67 17.48 3.79
CA ASN A 159 -2.85 16.73 4.23
C ASN A 159 -4.08 17.04 3.38
N ASN A 160 -4.19 18.29 2.92
CA ASN A 160 -5.27 18.71 2.04
C ASN A 160 -5.02 18.13 0.63
N TYR A 161 -5.97 17.33 0.17
CA TYR A 161 -5.88 16.66 -1.12
C TYR A 161 -5.73 17.64 -2.29
N GLU A 162 -6.51 18.69 -2.31
CA GLU A 162 -6.49 19.69 -3.39
C GLU A 162 -5.14 20.40 -3.47
N GLN A 163 -4.61 20.83 -2.33
CA GLN A 163 -3.31 21.48 -2.25
C GLN A 163 -2.17 20.55 -2.68
N ASP A 164 -2.21 19.28 -2.28
CA ASP A 164 -1.20 18.29 -2.69
C ASP A 164 -1.20 18.05 -4.21
N GLN A 165 -2.34 18.20 -4.88
CA GLN A 165 -2.44 18.02 -6.33
C GLN A 165 -2.11 19.28 -7.12
N VAL A 166 -2.61 20.43 -6.68
CA VAL A 166 -2.52 21.69 -7.44
C VAL A 166 -1.20 22.42 -7.19
N ASN A 167 -0.70 22.40 -5.96
CA ASN A 167 0.50 23.11 -5.54
C ASN A 167 1.69 22.19 -5.27
N LEU A 168 1.89 21.18 -6.10
CA LEU A 168 2.94 20.16 -5.89
C LEU A 168 4.33 20.79 -5.73
N GLN A 169 4.66 21.84 -6.47
CA GLN A 169 5.95 22.53 -6.37
C GLN A 169 6.16 23.14 -4.97
N TYR A 170 5.13 23.77 -4.43
CA TYR A 170 5.19 24.34 -3.09
C TYR A 170 5.30 23.26 -2.01
N THR A 171 4.49 22.21 -2.10
CA THR A 171 4.43 21.15 -1.10
C THR A 171 5.72 20.33 -1.02
N LEU A 172 6.52 20.27 -2.08
CA LEU A 172 7.84 19.63 -2.03
C LEU A 172 8.83 20.34 -1.08
N PHE A 173 8.69 21.63 -0.86
CA PHE A 173 9.59 22.40 0.01
C PHE A 173 9.22 22.35 1.49
N ILE A 174 8.01 21.91 1.82
CA ILE A 174 7.53 21.84 3.21
C ILE A 174 7.76 20.47 3.85
N THR A 175 8.28 19.50 3.10
CA THR A 175 8.50 18.15 3.60
C THR A 175 9.99 17.83 3.79
N ARG A 176 10.29 17.04 4.80
CA ARG A 176 11.61 16.44 5.04
C ARG A 176 11.42 14.98 5.39
N THR A 177 12.40 14.16 5.03
CA THR A 177 12.37 12.72 5.34
C THR A 177 13.63 12.33 6.07
N SER A 178 13.49 11.54 7.12
CA SER A 178 14.59 10.93 7.88
C SER A 178 14.41 9.41 7.94
N PHE A 179 15.52 8.70 8.13
CA PHE A 179 15.50 7.28 8.46
C PHE A 179 15.87 7.11 9.93
N GLU A 180 14.99 6.51 10.72
CA GLU A 180 15.11 6.40 12.16
C GLU A 180 14.93 4.95 12.61
N GLY A 181 16.03 4.25 12.81
CA GLY A 181 16.03 2.85 13.21
C GLY A 181 15.45 1.94 12.10
N ASN A 182 14.19 1.53 12.23
CA ASN A 182 13.50 0.67 11.28
C ASN A 182 12.35 1.35 10.54
N LYS A 183 12.30 2.68 10.54
CA LYS A 183 11.23 3.47 9.94
C LYS A 183 11.76 4.65 9.15
N ILE A 184 11.04 5.01 8.12
CA ILE A 184 11.12 6.29 7.42
C ILE A 184 10.10 7.22 8.06
N VAL A 185 10.52 8.42 8.45
CA VAL A 185 9.64 9.46 8.98
C VAL A 185 9.59 10.61 8.01
N GLN A 186 8.39 11.02 7.61
CA GLN A 186 8.15 12.24 6.87
C GLN A 186 7.66 13.32 7.82
N HIS A 187 8.36 14.44 7.84
CA HIS A 187 7.98 15.64 8.58
C HIS A 187 7.40 16.66 7.60
N ILE A 188 6.22 17.19 7.92
CA ILE A 188 5.54 18.21 7.12
C ILE A 188 5.38 19.46 7.95
N ASN A 189 5.82 20.59 7.41
CA ASN A 189 5.54 21.90 7.98
C ASN A 189 4.30 22.48 7.29
N GLU A 190 3.13 22.31 7.88
CA GLU A 190 1.89 22.82 7.33
C GLU A 190 1.66 24.30 7.69
N ASN A 191 1.40 25.10 6.67
CA ASN A 191 0.95 26.48 6.87
C ASN A 191 -0.53 26.58 7.25
N SER A 192 -1.29 25.52 7.14
CA SER A 192 -2.74 25.49 7.27
C SER A 192 -3.27 25.47 8.72
N GLY A 193 -2.40 25.53 9.69
CA GLY A 193 -2.80 25.58 11.09
C GLY A 193 -1.78 24.99 12.05
N LYS A 194 -1.88 25.42 13.29
CA LYS A 194 -1.14 24.82 14.39
C LYS A 194 -1.89 23.58 14.88
N ASP A 195 -1.17 22.54 15.27
CA ASP A 195 -1.75 21.45 16.03
C ASP A 195 -2.17 21.93 17.45
N GLU A 196 -2.78 21.06 18.22
CA GLU A 196 -3.20 21.34 19.59
C GLU A 196 -2.06 21.76 20.53
N ASN A 197 -0.81 21.48 20.16
CA ASN A 197 0.41 21.89 20.88
C ASN A 197 1.03 23.17 20.32
N GLY A 198 0.40 23.79 19.34
CA GLY A 198 0.89 25.00 18.68
C GLY A 198 1.99 24.78 17.65
N SER A 199 2.26 23.54 17.24
CA SER A 199 3.21 23.18 16.21
C SER A 199 2.55 23.12 14.84
N ASN A 200 3.29 23.52 13.81
CA ASN A 200 2.90 23.36 12.42
C ASN A 200 3.46 22.09 11.78
N TRP A 201 4.24 21.31 12.53
CA TRP A 201 4.85 20.09 12.07
C TRP A 201 3.91 18.91 12.26
N ARG A 202 3.77 18.10 11.23
CA ARG A 202 3.08 16.80 11.28
C ARG A 202 4.01 15.72 10.82
N GLU A 203 3.86 14.56 11.43
CA GLU A 203 4.72 13.40 11.17
C GLU A 203 3.91 12.23 10.65
N ARG A 204 4.49 11.55 9.69
CA ARG A 204 4.02 10.25 9.19
C ARG A 204 5.19 9.30 9.16
N PHE A 205 4.90 8.04 9.32
CA PHE A 205 5.97 7.04 9.29
C PHE A 205 5.57 5.82 8.46
N PHE A 206 6.58 5.17 7.91
CA PHE A 206 6.50 3.84 7.34
C PHE A 206 7.63 3.02 7.93
N GLY A 207 7.31 1.93 8.60
CA GLY A 207 8.27 1.11 9.32
C GLY A 207 8.06 -0.38 9.11
N VAL A 208 9.08 -1.17 9.39
CA VAL A 208 9.06 -2.63 9.30
C VAL A 208 9.18 -3.24 10.69
N VAL A 209 8.38 -4.28 10.94
CA VAL A 209 8.40 -5.06 12.18
C VAL A 209 8.66 -6.52 11.83
N GLY A 210 9.53 -7.17 12.59
CA GLY A 210 9.81 -8.60 12.47
C GLY A 210 10.92 -8.99 11.49
N ALA A 211 11.58 -8.00 10.86
CA ALA A 211 12.74 -8.25 10.00
C ALA A 211 13.80 -7.14 10.20
N PRO A 212 15.10 -7.44 9.99
CA PRO A 212 16.11 -6.41 9.92
C PRO A 212 15.89 -5.53 8.69
N VAL A 213 16.19 -4.25 8.81
CA VAL A 213 16.03 -3.25 7.75
C VAL A 213 17.36 -2.57 7.50
N SER A 214 17.66 -2.33 6.22
CA SER A 214 18.72 -1.43 5.78
C SER A 214 18.12 -0.32 4.92
N ALA A 215 18.64 0.89 5.04
CA ALA A 215 18.32 2.03 4.17
C ALA A 215 19.22 2.06 2.95
#